data_878e9093f69238d8c05b58138096553d
#
_entry.id   878e9093f69238d8c05b58138096553d
#
_cell.length_a   1.000
_cell.length_b   1.000
_cell.length_c   1.000
_cell.angle_alpha   90.00
_cell.angle_beta   90.00
_cell.angle_gamma   90.00
#
_symmetry.space_group_name_H-M   'P 1'
#
loop_
_entity.id
_entity.type
_entity.pdbx_description
1 polymer ?
#
loop_
_entity_poly.entity_id
_entity_poly.type
_entity_poly.pdbx_seq_one_letter_code
_entity_poly.pdbx_strand_id
1 'polypeptide(L)'
;HRRNVSPFDMARQLETLREVLREEDRLPENVKEQAEMMASQTELSRATVERYLDLLNLDDTLTGWAEGGKMTMTDAYELARRSNAHLYPIVEDFVDKAGDKSDFPALVHRAIAYAKAAELPVTPPKPVAANALRTVDSFGRSIRRSTAQLQSLKLDAEDRVTARKKLDTCLANLEELRRTVEALKASLD
;
A
#
# COMPACT_ATOMS: atom_id res chain seq x y z
N HIS A 1 2.61 -37.10 0.59
CA HIS A 1 1.42 -36.40 0.09
C HIS A 1 1.22 -35.11 0.90
N ARG A 2 1.78 -33.98 0.44
CA ARG A 2 1.31 -32.68 0.91
C ARG A 2 -0.12 -32.52 0.39
N ARG A 3 -1.12 -32.63 1.27
CA ARG A 3 -2.48 -32.22 0.93
C ARG A 3 -2.40 -30.76 0.49
N ASN A 4 -2.88 -30.44 -0.72
CA ASN A 4 -3.07 -29.06 -1.12
C ASN A 4 -4.15 -28.46 -0.22
N VAL A 5 -3.73 -27.86 0.88
CA VAL A 5 -4.61 -27.11 1.78
C VAL A 5 -5.10 -25.88 1.02
N SER A 6 -6.41 -25.65 1.00
CA SER A 6 -6.93 -24.48 0.32
C SER A 6 -6.44 -23.20 1.00
N PRO A 7 -6.31 -22.08 0.26
CA PRO A 7 -5.95 -20.79 0.86
C PRO A 7 -6.88 -20.36 2.00
N PHE A 8 -8.17 -20.67 1.91
CA PHE A 8 -9.15 -20.37 2.97
C PHE A 8 -8.99 -21.30 4.18
N ASP A 9 -8.67 -22.59 3.97
CA ASP A 9 -8.38 -23.48 5.10
C ASP A 9 -7.11 -23.05 5.83
N MET A 10 -6.10 -22.59 5.09
CA MET A 10 -4.89 -22.02 5.68
C MET A 10 -5.21 -20.74 6.46
N ALA A 11 -6.07 -19.87 5.94
CA ALA A 11 -6.52 -18.67 6.63
C ALA A 11 -7.22 -19.01 7.94
N ARG A 12 -8.13 -20.00 7.93
CA ARG A 12 -8.84 -20.48 9.16
C ARG A 12 -7.87 -21.09 10.17
N GLN A 13 -6.87 -21.87 9.71
CA GLN A 13 -5.85 -22.44 10.59
C GLN A 13 -5.00 -21.33 11.25
N LEU A 14 -4.62 -20.31 10.49
CA LEU A 14 -3.89 -19.17 11.04
C LEU A 14 -4.73 -18.36 12.04
N GLU A 15 -6.03 -18.22 11.79
CA GLU A 15 -6.93 -17.57 12.74
C GLU A 15 -7.04 -18.37 14.05
N THR A 16 -7.20 -19.69 13.95
CA THR A 16 -7.20 -20.57 15.13
C THR A 16 -5.88 -20.46 15.91
N LEU A 17 -4.74 -20.43 15.20
CA LEU A 17 -3.43 -20.21 15.85
C LEU A 17 -3.38 -18.85 16.56
N ARG A 18 -3.93 -17.80 15.93
CA ARG A 18 -4.00 -16.46 16.52
C ARG A 18 -4.83 -16.44 17.80
N GLU A 19 -5.96 -17.16 17.81
CA GLU A 19 -6.83 -17.29 18.98
C GLU A 19 -6.11 -18.03 20.14
N VAL A 20 -5.45 -19.16 19.86
CA VAL A 20 -4.66 -19.89 20.85
C VAL A 20 -3.57 -18.99 21.45
N LEU A 21 -2.82 -18.27 20.61
CA LEU A 21 -1.77 -17.36 21.10
C LEU A 21 -2.33 -16.21 21.96
N ARG A 22 -3.56 -15.78 21.68
CA ARG A 22 -4.26 -14.77 22.47
C ARG A 22 -4.69 -15.32 23.83
N GLU A 23 -5.22 -16.53 23.86
CA GLU A 23 -5.63 -17.21 25.11
C GLU A 23 -4.42 -17.51 26.02
N GLU A 24 -3.25 -17.77 25.44
CA GLU A 24 -2.00 -17.98 26.15
C GLU A 24 -1.30 -16.66 26.58
N ASP A 25 -1.91 -15.50 26.31
CA ASP A 25 -1.32 -14.16 26.57
C ASP A 25 0.05 -13.95 25.90
N ARG A 26 0.24 -14.60 24.74
CA ARG A 26 1.48 -14.59 23.97
C ARG A 26 1.37 -13.74 22.70
N LEU A 27 0.17 -13.29 22.37
CA LEU A 27 -0.06 -12.53 21.13
C LEU A 27 0.35 -11.06 21.33
N PRO A 28 1.30 -10.52 20.55
CA PRO A 28 1.65 -9.11 20.61
C PRO A 28 0.47 -8.19 20.31
N GLU A 29 0.47 -6.97 20.85
CA GLU A 29 -0.56 -5.96 20.52
C GLU A 29 -0.47 -5.47 19.07
N ASN A 30 0.75 -5.41 18.54
CA ASN A 30 0.98 -4.90 17.19
C ASN A 30 0.68 -5.97 16.13
N VAL A 31 -0.20 -5.64 15.18
CA VAL A 31 -0.63 -6.55 14.09
C VAL A 31 0.54 -7.10 13.26
N LYS A 32 1.58 -6.30 13.02
CA LYS A 32 2.78 -6.75 12.28
C LYS A 32 3.56 -7.80 13.08
N GLU A 33 3.73 -7.58 14.37
CA GLU A 33 4.41 -8.52 15.27
C GLU A 33 3.60 -9.80 15.42
N GLN A 34 2.27 -9.72 15.42
CA GLN A 34 1.40 -10.90 15.36
C GLN A 34 1.69 -11.75 14.13
N ALA A 35 1.73 -11.13 12.95
CA ALA A 35 2.02 -11.83 11.71
C ALA A 35 3.44 -12.41 11.68
N GLU A 36 4.43 -11.72 12.24
CA GLU A 36 5.81 -12.22 12.38
C GLU A 36 5.88 -13.43 13.31
N MET A 37 5.19 -13.38 14.45
CA MET A 37 5.12 -14.51 15.38
C MET A 37 4.47 -15.74 14.73
N MET A 38 3.33 -15.58 14.07
CA MET A 38 2.67 -16.69 13.36
C MET A 38 3.54 -17.23 12.22
N ALA A 39 4.25 -16.36 11.50
CA ALA A 39 5.19 -16.74 10.45
C ALA A 39 6.30 -17.65 11.00
N SER A 40 6.85 -17.32 12.17
CA SER A 40 7.90 -18.11 12.82
C SER A 40 7.43 -19.51 13.24
N GLN A 41 6.12 -19.70 13.46
CA GLN A 41 5.54 -20.99 13.87
C GLN A 41 5.04 -21.85 12.70
N THR A 42 4.86 -21.27 11.53
CA THR A 42 4.20 -21.93 10.38
C THR A 42 5.10 -22.13 9.17
N GLU A 43 6.36 -21.77 9.22
CA GLU A 43 7.31 -21.77 8.08
C GLU A 43 6.84 -20.90 6.89
N LEU A 44 5.84 -20.03 7.11
CA LEU A 44 5.35 -19.09 6.12
C LEU A 44 6.10 -17.75 6.24
N SER A 45 6.16 -16.99 5.15
CA SER A 45 6.60 -15.60 5.24
C SER A 45 5.52 -14.74 5.92
N ARG A 46 5.91 -13.66 6.61
CA ARG A 46 4.98 -12.69 7.18
C ARG A 46 3.96 -12.21 6.15
N ALA A 47 4.42 -11.83 4.96
CA ALA A 47 3.54 -11.37 3.89
C ALA A 47 2.53 -12.43 3.43
N THR A 48 2.90 -13.72 3.53
CA THR A 48 1.98 -14.83 3.23
C THR A 48 0.94 -14.99 4.33
N VAL A 49 1.34 -14.87 5.60
CA VAL A 49 0.41 -14.90 6.75
C VAL A 49 -0.59 -13.76 6.65
N GLU A 50 -0.13 -12.52 6.45
CA GLU A 50 -0.98 -11.34 6.29
C GLU A 50 -1.99 -11.55 5.14
N ARG A 51 -1.53 -12.05 3.99
CA ARG A 51 -2.38 -12.32 2.82
C ARG A 51 -3.47 -13.36 3.08
N TYR A 52 -3.13 -14.43 3.81
CA TYR A 52 -4.13 -15.44 4.16
C TYR A 52 -5.14 -14.90 5.18
N LEU A 53 -4.70 -14.20 6.21
CA LEU A 53 -5.60 -13.58 7.18
C LEU A 53 -6.52 -12.53 6.55
N ASP A 54 -6.02 -11.81 5.55
CA ASP A 54 -6.86 -10.85 4.82
C ASP A 54 -8.05 -11.53 4.12
N LEU A 55 -7.92 -12.80 3.65
CA LEU A 55 -9.05 -13.52 3.03
C LEU A 55 -10.28 -13.63 3.95
N LEU A 56 -10.08 -13.62 5.26
CA LEU A 56 -11.17 -13.66 6.23
C LEU A 56 -11.97 -12.34 6.32
N ASN A 57 -11.51 -11.29 5.63
CA ASN A 57 -12.27 -10.04 5.54
C ASN A 57 -13.33 -10.06 4.43
N LEU A 58 -13.28 -11.05 3.52
CA LEU A 58 -14.31 -11.20 2.48
C LEU A 58 -15.64 -11.56 3.12
N ASP A 59 -16.73 -11.02 2.57
CA ASP A 59 -18.07 -11.45 2.94
C ASP A 59 -18.39 -12.88 2.43
N ASP A 60 -19.54 -13.39 2.85
CA ASP A 60 -19.95 -14.75 2.51
C ASP A 60 -20.12 -14.97 1.01
N THR A 61 -20.61 -13.98 0.28
CA THR A 61 -20.83 -14.04 -1.18
C THR A 61 -19.52 -14.17 -1.92
N LEU A 62 -18.59 -13.25 -1.65
CA LEU A 62 -17.25 -13.23 -2.29
C LEU A 62 -16.42 -14.45 -1.89
N THR A 63 -16.50 -14.86 -0.62
CA THR A 63 -15.89 -16.10 -0.14
C THR A 63 -16.43 -17.31 -0.92
N GLY A 64 -17.77 -17.41 -1.08
CA GLY A 64 -18.40 -18.47 -1.86
C GLY A 64 -17.97 -18.46 -3.34
N TRP A 65 -17.76 -17.29 -3.94
CA TRP A 65 -17.25 -17.20 -5.31
C TRP A 65 -15.80 -17.67 -5.40
N ALA A 66 -14.96 -17.33 -4.44
CA ALA A 66 -13.55 -17.71 -4.45
C ALA A 66 -13.37 -19.21 -4.18
N GLU A 67 -14.03 -19.77 -3.17
CA GLU A 67 -13.99 -21.21 -2.85
C GLU A 67 -14.64 -22.06 -3.96
N GLY A 68 -15.67 -21.56 -4.61
CA GLY A 68 -16.35 -22.21 -5.73
C GLY A 68 -15.63 -22.06 -7.09
N GLY A 69 -14.44 -21.43 -7.12
CA GLY A 69 -13.67 -21.22 -8.35
C GLY A 69 -14.30 -20.21 -9.34
N LYS A 70 -15.31 -19.46 -8.88
CA LYS A 70 -15.96 -18.39 -9.66
C LYS A 70 -15.18 -17.07 -9.64
N MET A 71 -14.18 -16.97 -8.79
CA MET A 71 -13.25 -15.82 -8.70
C MET A 71 -11.82 -16.35 -8.64
N THR A 72 -10.88 -15.64 -9.27
CA THR A 72 -9.47 -16.03 -9.16
C THR A 72 -8.94 -15.72 -7.77
N MET A 73 -7.96 -16.49 -7.29
CA MET A 73 -7.33 -16.19 -5.99
C MET A 73 -6.62 -14.84 -5.98
N THR A 74 -6.15 -14.36 -7.12
CA THR A 74 -5.57 -13.03 -7.26
C THR A 74 -6.60 -11.95 -6.96
N ASP A 75 -7.80 -12.07 -7.55
CA ASP A 75 -8.91 -11.15 -7.32
C ASP A 75 -9.41 -11.23 -5.87
N ALA A 76 -9.48 -12.46 -5.30
CA ALA A 76 -9.84 -12.66 -3.91
C ALA A 76 -8.87 -11.95 -2.95
N TYR A 77 -7.56 -12.12 -3.13
CA TYR A 77 -6.55 -11.42 -2.33
C TYR A 77 -6.61 -9.90 -2.50
N GLU A 78 -6.97 -9.43 -3.67
CA GLU A 78 -7.10 -8.00 -3.92
C GLU A 78 -8.29 -7.41 -3.20
N LEU A 79 -9.47 -8.03 -3.30
CA LEU A 79 -10.68 -7.61 -2.59
C LEU A 79 -10.54 -7.75 -1.07
N ALA A 80 -9.91 -8.80 -0.59
CA ALA A 80 -9.75 -9.10 0.83
C ALA A 80 -8.98 -8.03 1.62
N ARG A 81 -8.23 -7.15 0.96
CA ARG A 81 -7.58 -6.01 1.63
C ARG A 81 -8.60 -5.14 2.32
N ARG A 82 -8.40 -4.83 3.59
CA ARG A 82 -9.33 -3.99 4.39
C ARG A 82 -9.68 -2.67 3.72
N SER A 83 -8.75 -2.08 2.96
CA SER A 83 -8.99 -0.85 2.20
C SER A 83 -10.04 -1.02 1.10
N ASN A 84 -10.34 -2.24 0.68
CA ASN A 84 -11.20 -2.55 -0.46
C ASN A 84 -12.59 -3.09 -0.06
N ALA A 85 -12.88 -3.23 1.24
CA ALA A 85 -14.17 -3.74 1.71
C ALA A 85 -15.39 -2.95 1.19
N HIS A 86 -15.24 -1.67 0.96
CA HIS A 86 -16.24 -0.79 0.41
C HIS A 86 -16.56 -1.05 -1.09
N LEU A 87 -15.70 -1.83 -1.80
CA LEU A 87 -15.95 -2.25 -3.18
C LEU A 87 -16.92 -3.42 -3.29
N TYR A 88 -17.13 -4.19 -2.23
CA TYR A 88 -17.91 -5.42 -2.27
C TYR A 88 -19.31 -5.23 -2.85
N PRO A 89 -20.15 -4.30 -2.35
CA PRO A 89 -21.48 -4.11 -2.90
C PRO A 89 -21.47 -3.63 -4.35
N ILE A 90 -20.44 -2.91 -4.80
CA ILE A 90 -20.32 -2.46 -6.19
C ILE A 90 -19.99 -3.64 -7.10
N VAL A 91 -19.09 -4.52 -6.66
CA VAL A 91 -18.68 -5.72 -7.40
C VAL A 91 -19.86 -6.68 -7.53
N GLU A 92 -20.58 -6.93 -6.44
CA GLU A 92 -21.78 -7.80 -6.42
C GLU A 92 -22.87 -7.25 -7.34
N ASP A 93 -23.22 -5.97 -7.21
CA ASP A 93 -24.25 -5.32 -8.03
C ASP A 93 -23.89 -5.37 -9.54
N PHE A 94 -22.62 -5.18 -9.88
CA PHE A 94 -22.16 -5.28 -11.26
C PHE A 94 -22.32 -6.70 -11.80
N VAL A 95 -21.96 -7.72 -11.01
CA VAL A 95 -22.07 -9.12 -11.40
C VAL A 95 -23.53 -9.54 -11.48
N ASP A 96 -24.39 -9.07 -10.56
CA ASP A 96 -25.81 -9.41 -10.56
C ASP A 96 -26.56 -8.83 -11.77
N LYS A 97 -26.23 -7.64 -12.18
CA LYS A 97 -26.81 -6.95 -13.35
C LYS A 97 -26.28 -7.45 -14.68
N ALA A 98 -25.22 -8.25 -14.70
CA ALA A 98 -24.66 -8.78 -15.92
C ALA A 98 -25.60 -9.77 -16.58
N GLY A 99 -25.94 -9.55 -17.86
CA GLY A 99 -26.81 -10.43 -18.64
C GLY A 99 -26.11 -11.74 -19.05
N ASP A 100 -24.79 -11.71 -19.25
CA ASP A 100 -23.98 -12.87 -19.61
C ASP A 100 -23.02 -13.21 -18.45
N LYS A 101 -23.17 -14.41 -17.91
CA LYS A 101 -22.35 -14.99 -16.83
C LYS A 101 -21.56 -16.23 -17.27
N SER A 102 -21.38 -16.42 -18.57
CA SER A 102 -20.66 -17.59 -19.14
C SER A 102 -19.21 -17.68 -18.69
N ASP A 103 -18.52 -16.53 -18.59
CA ASP A 103 -17.17 -16.43 -18.03
C ASP A 103 -17.21 -15.61 -16.73
N PHE A 104 -17.63 -16.27 -15.65
CA PHE A 104 -17.81 -15.63 -14.36
C PHE A 104 -16.51 -15.06 -13.76
N PRO A 105 -15.35 -15.74 -13.82
CA PRO A 105 -14.09 -15.16 -13.34
C PRO A 105 -13.69 -13.89 -14.08
N ALA A 106 -13.83 -13.84 -15.40
CA ALA A 106 -13.56 -12.62 -16.15
C ALA A 106 -14.57 -11.51 -15.86
N LEU A 107 -15.82 -11.88 -15.57
CA LEU A 107 -16.85 -10.93 -15.14
C LEU A 107 -16.50 -10.29 -13.81
N VAL A 108 -16.10 -11.10 -12.81
CA VAL A 108 -15.67 -10.60 -11.49
C VAL A 108 -14.44 -9.70 -11.63
N HIS A 109 -13.45 -10.09 -12.42
CA HIS A 109 -12.26 -9.26 -12.67
C HIS A 109 -12.65 -7.89 -13.26
N ARG A 110 -13.58 -7.85 -14.24
CA ARG A 110 -14.11 -6.59 -14.80
C ARG A 110 -14.89 -5.77 -13.76
N ALA A 111 -15.66 -6.44 -12.89
CA ALA A 111 -16.41 -5.77 -11.83
C ALA A 111 -15.48 -5.07 -10.83
N ILE A 112 -14.36 -5.71 -10.46
CA ILE A 112 -13.34 -5.12 -9.58
C ILE A 112 -12.69 -3.89 -10.25
N ALA A 113 -12.34 -4.01 -11.54
CA ALA A 113 -11.79 -2.89 -12.29
C ALA A 113 -12.78 -1.71 -12.40
N TYR A 114 -14.07 -2.03 -12.63
CA TYR A 114 -15.14 -1.03 -12.64
C TYR A 114 -15.32 -0.36 -11.28
N ALA A 115 -15.41 -1.14 -10.19
CA ALA A 115 -15.57 -0.62 -8.84
C ALA A 115 -14.44 0.32 -8.46
N LYS A 116 -13.19 -0.04 -8.76
CA LYS A 116 -12.02 0.81 -8.54
C LYS A 116 -12.05 2.09 -9.39
N ALA A 117 -12.51 2.00 -10.64
CA ALA A 117 -12.63 3.17 -11.49
C ALA A 117 -13.76 4.11 -11.02
N ALA A 118 -14.85 3.54 -10.50
CA ALA A 118 -15.96 4.30 -9.94
C ALA A 118 -15.59 5.01 -8.63
N GLU A 119 -14.65 4.41 -7.87
CA GLU A 119 -14.09 5.00 -6.65
C GLU A 119 -13.01 6.02 -6.87
N LEU A 120 -12.39 6.00 -8.02
CA LEU A 120 -11.59 7.17 -8.37
C LEU A 120 -12.58 8.33 -8.21
N PRO A 121 -12.53 9.09 -7.09
CA PRO A 121 -13.38 10.25 -7.02
C PRO A 121 -13.11 10.94 -8.34
N VAL A 122 -14.14 11.51 -8.95
CA VAL A 122 -13.98 12.70 -9.79
C VAL A 122 -13.47 13.74 -8.81
N THR A 123 -12.27 13.49 -8.31
CA THR A 123 -11.50 14.50 -7.61
C THR A 123 -11.29 15.50 -8.72
N PRO A 124 -11.88 16.70 -8.61
CA PRO A 124 -11.44 17.78 -9.47
C PRO A 124 -9.91 17.71 -9.41
N PRO A 125 -9.19 17.71 -10.53
CA PRO A 125 -7.76 17.48 -10.55
C PRO A 125 -7.19 18.27 -9.39
N LYS A 126 -6.60 17.53 -8.39
CA LYS A 126 -6.08 18.19 -7.17
C LYS A 126 -5.30 19.35 -7.68
N PRO A 127 -5.65 20.59 -7.32
CA PRO A 127 -5.05 21.74 -7.96
C PRO A 127 -3.56 21.49 -7.98
N VAL A 128 -2.96 21.56 -9.16
CA VAL A 128 -1.52 21.29 -9.38
C VAL A 128 -0.69 21.96 -8.30
N ALA A 129 -1.17 23.09 -7.80
CA ALA A 129 -0.71 23.81 -6.62
C ALA A 129 -0.63 22.97 -5.33
N ALA A 130 -1.60 22.12 -5.01
CA ALA A 130 -1.55 21.36 -3.75
C ALA A 130 -0.49 20.25 -3.76
N ASN A 131 -0.24 19.64 -4.93
CA ASN A 131 0.86 18.68 -5.07
C ASN A 131 2.22 19.41 -5.13
N ALA A 132 2.30 20.55 -5.79
CA ALA A 132 3.49 21.40 -5.81
C ALA A 132 3.85 21.88 -4.39
N LEU A 133 2.88 22.33 -3.60
CA LEU A 133 3.09 22.75 -2.19
C LEU A 133 3.58 21.60 -1.31
N ARG A 134 3.01 20.38 -1.45
CA ARG A 134 3.50 19.20 -0.73
C ARG A 134 4.93 18.83 -1.12
N THR A 135 5.26 18.97 -2.40
CA THR A 135 6.62 18.74 -2.89
C THR A 135 7.58 19.77 -2.32
N VAL A 136 7.20 21.05 -2.27
CA VAL A 136 7.99 22.12 -1.63
C VAL A 136 8.21 21.88 -0.15
N ASP A 137 7.17 21.46 0.60
CA ASP A 137 7.28 21.12 2.02
C ASP A 137 8.19 19.90 2.26
N SER A 138 8.07 18.87 1.42
CA SER A 138 8.93 17.68 1.48
C SER A 138 10.39 18.05 1.20
N PHE A 139 10.62 18.90 0.22
CA PHE A 139 11.94 19.40 -0.16
C PHE A 139 12.54 20.27 0.96
N GLY A 140 11.77 21.17 1.56
CA GLY A 140 12.18 21.98 2.69
C GLY A 140 12.60 21.15 3.92
N ARG A 141 11.92 20.04 4.17
CA ARG A 141 12.31 19.07 5.23
C ARG A 141 13.60 18.33 4.88
N SER A 142 13.78 17.95 3.62
CA SER A 142 15.00 17.28 3.14
C SER A 142 16.21 18.21 3.26
N ILE A 143 16.09 19.47 2.85
CA ILE A 143 17.16 20.49 2.99
C ILE A 143 17.57 20.63 4.45
N ARG A 144 16.62 20.78 5.38
CA ARG A 144 16.94 20.92 6.83
C ARG A 144 17.71 19.73 7.37
N ARG A 145 17.34 18.49 6.98
CA ARG A 145 18.07 17.29 7.40
C ARG A 145 19.49 17.25 6.81
N SER A 146 19.63 17.56 5.54
CA SER A 146 20.94 17.58 4.88
C SER A 146 21.84 18.68 5.45
N THR A 147 21.31 19.84 5.80
CA THR A 147 22.06 20.92 6.44
C THR A 147 22.60 20.49 7.80
N ALA A 148 21.78 19.82 8.63
CA ALA A 148 22.21 19.30 9.92
C ALA A 148 23.32 18.24 9.78
N GLN A 149 23.20 17.37 8.77
CA GLN A 149 24.22 16.37 8.47
C GLN A 149 25.53 17.01 7.99
N LEU A 150 25.47 18.04 7.13
CA LEU A 150 26.64 18.76 6.64
C LEU A 150 27.38 19.49 7.77
N GLN A 151 26.66 20.03 8.75
CA GLN A 151 27.25 20.70 9.92
C GLN A 151 28.03 19.74 10.83
N SER A 152 27.71 18.43 10.79
CA SER A 152 28.35 17.39 11.60
C SER A 152 29.55 16.71 10.90
N LEU A 153 29.79 17.00 9.61
CA LEU A 153 30.86 16.38 8.83
C LEU A 153 32.24 16.93 9.19
N LYS A 154 33.11 16.02 9.65
CA LYS A 154 34.58 16.27 9.72
C LYS A 154 35.18 15.80 8.43
N LEU A 155 35.57 16.73 7.55
CA LEU A 155 36.21 16.42 6.25
C LEU A 155 37.74 16.53 6.37
N ASP A 156 38.43 15.58 5.79
CA ASP A 156 39.89 15.69 5.59
C ASP A 156 40.24 16.66 4.44
N ALA A 157 41.53 16.86 4.16
CA ALA A 157 41.97 17.89 3.22
C ALA A 157 41.60 17.56 1.75
N GLU A 158 41.53 16.28 1.38
CA GLU A 158 41.24 15.81 0.02
C GLU A 158 39.72 15.83 -0.24
N ASP A 159 38.94 15.42 0.74
CA ASP A 159 37.48 15.49 0.71
C ASP A 159 36.96 16.91 0.67
N ARG A 160 37.65 17.89 1.26
CA ARG A 160 37.26 19.31 1.25
C ARG A 160 37.16 19.90 -0.13
N VAL A 161 38.07 19.55 -1.07
CA VAL A 161 38.07 20.07 -2.45
C VAL A 161 36.84 19.52 -3.21
N THR A 162 36.59 18.22 -3.06
CA THR A 162 35.45 17.55 -3.71
C THR A 162 34.13 18.04 -3.12
N ALA A 163 34.07 18.17 -1.80
CA ALA A 163 32.88 18.68 -1.10
C ALA A 163 32.58 20.13 -1.51
N ARG A 164 33.62 20.99 -1.65
CA ARG A 164 33.41 22.38 -2.09
C ARG A 164 32.77 22.46 -3.47
N LYS A 165 33.26 21.69 -4.45
CA LYS A 165 32.65 21.65 -5.80
C LYS A 165 31.19 21.21 -5.77
N LYS A 166 30.87 20.18 -4.97
CA LYS A 166 29.50 19.70 -4.83
C LYS A 166 28.60 20.73 -4.15
N LEU A 167 29.09 21.44 -3.15
CA LEU A 167 28.37 22.49 -2.46
C LEU A 167 28.13 23.69 -3.38
N ASP A 168 29.11 24.09 -4.19
CA ASP A 168 28.93 25.18 -5.17
C ASP A 168 27.85 24.83 -6.22
N THR A 169 27.82 23.59 -6.71
CA THR A 169 26.74 23.10 -7.60
C THR A 169 25.39 23.10 -6.90
N CYS A 170 25.35 22.69 -5.64
CA CYS A 170 24.12 22.67 -4.85
C CYS A 170 23.56 24.08 -4.60
N LEU A 171 24.45 25.06 -4.34
CA LEU A 171 24.09 26.46 -4.18
C LEU A 171 23.53 27.05 -5.46
N ALA A 172 24.10 26.74 -6.64
CA ALA A 172 23.59 27.20 -7.93
C ALA A 172 22.16 26.65 -8.17
N ASN A 173 21.93 25.36 -7.89
CA ASN A 173 20.61 24.74 -8.04
C ASN A 173 19.57 25.32 -7.06
N LEU A 174 19.97 25.65 -5.83
CA LEU A 174 19.11 26.30 -4.86
C LEU A 174 18.74 27.72 -5.25
N GLU A 175 19.65 28.47 -5.86
CA GLU A 175 19.39 29.82 -6.35
C GLU A 175 18.41 29.80 -7.53
N GLU A 176 18.52 28.84 -8.45
CA GLU A 176 17.57 28.64 -9.55
C GLU A 176 16.17 28.27 -9.01
N LEU A 177 16.11 27.36 -8.05
CA LEU A 177 14.85 27.00 -7.38
C LEU A 177 14.21 28.21 -6.69
N ARG A 178 15.00 29.02 -5.99
CA ARG A 178 14.54 30.24 -5.35
C ARG A 178 13.88 31.19 -6.34
N ARG A 179 14.53 31.45 -7.48
CA ARG A 179 13.97 32.29 -8.57
C ARG A 179 12.66 31.75 -9.10
N THR A 180 12.57 30.42 -9.29
CA THR A 180 11.35 29.77 -9.77
C THR A 180 10.20 29.92 -8.76
N VAL A 181 10.48 29.75 -7.47
CA VAL A 181 9.49 29.92 -6.40
C VAL A 181 9.04 31.39 -6.26
N GLU A 182 9.95 32.34 -6.39
CA GLU A 182 9.63 33.79 -6.36
C GLU A 182 8.76 34.19 -7.57
N ALA A 183 9.07 33.66 -8.77
CA ALA A 183 8.25 33.88 -9.96
C ALA A 183 6.84 33.27 -9.81
N LEU A 184 6.74 32.06 -9.24
CA LEU A 184 5.46 31.43 -8.95
C LEU A 184 4.66 32.22 -7.92
N LYS A 185 5.30 32.72 -6.87
CA LYS A 185 4.67 33.55 -5.85
C LYS A 185 4.11 34.84 -6.45
N ALA A 186 4.88 35.50 -7.31
CA ALA A 186 4.45 36.72 -8.03
C ALA A 186 3.28 36.46 -9.00
N SER A 187 3.07 35.22 -9.45
CA SER A 187 1.95 34.84 -10.31
C SER A 187 0.66 34.50 -9.54
N LEU A 188 0.74 34.44 -8.21
CA LEU A 188 -0.40 34.12 -7.34
C LEU A 188 -1.01 35.39 -6.69
N ASP A 189 -0.31 36.54 -6.78
CA ASP A 189 -0.79 37.85 -6.39
C ASP A 189 -1.50 38.52 -7.57
#